data_cb4e4e8bbe327c03d7185f7ca4709635
#
_entry.id   cb4e4e8bbe327c03d7185f7ca4709635
#
_cell.length_a   1.000
_cell.length_b   1.000
_cell.length_c   1.000
_cell.angle_alpha   90.00
_cell.angle_beta   90.00
_cell.angle_gamma   90.00
#
_symmetry.space_group_name_H-M   'P 1'
#
loop_
_entity.id
_entity.type
_entity.pdbx_description
1 polymer ?
#
loop_
_entity_poly.entity_id
_entity_poly.type
_entity_poly.pdbx_seq_one_letter_code
_entity_poly.pdbx_strand_id
1 'polypeptide(L)'
;VFCKAYNLKVIYVENAGDTGFYSSDGVLYWKAGKQNDLFFYPPAKNPGGVYNVPKDLTCIYVFAFYGSKVNKIVFPEDITGRYYQDRESLGSWYTTKDFPELTGKDRFYLGNLCTAKVSVIKGTGATSGWYTNWSEWFEDTGFSVSQVEFRTGSTHTISYNLNGGINDPANPVSYTVGVTAPFTLKNPVRNGYTFVKWVDQNGYRVKATEPYGLSGNFVYIAIWEKNSTTTNVTSSQPKLTITGTTRKVAA
;
A
#
# COMPACT_ATOMS: atom_id res chain seq x y z
N VAL A 1 -14.03 9.40 -25.32
CA VAL A 1 -14.60 8.72 -26.47
C VAL A 1 -15.83 7.91 -26.10
N PHE A 2 -15.87 7.21 -24.96
CA PHE A 2 -16.97 6.29 -24.59
C PHE A 2 -18.01 6.89 -23.62
N CYS A 3 -17.82 8.09 -23.10
CA CYS A 3 -18.62 8.65 -22.00
C CYS A 3 -20.10 8.84 -22.32
N LYS A 4 -20.51 8.95 -23.59
CA LYS A 4 -21.93 9.02 -24.01
C LYS A 4 -22.47 7.68 -24.53
N ALA A 5 -21.68 6.62 -24.42
CA ALA A 5 -22.07 5.30 -24.89
C ALA A 5 -22.87 4.52 -23.83
N TYR A 6 -23.97 5.10 -23.33
CA TYR A 6 -24.74 4.56 -22.19
C TYR A 6 -25.27 3.13 -22.35
N ASN A 7 -25.34 2.63 -23.59
CA ASN A 7 -25.77 1.26 -23.87
C ASN A 7 -24.60 0.31 -24.15
N LEU A 8 -23.35 0.79 -24.03
CA LEU A 8 -22.18 -0.03 -24.24
C LEU A 8 -22.07 -1.11 -23.16
N LYS A 9 -21.99 -2.36 -23.57
CA LYS A 9 -21.92 -3.52 -22.68
C LYS A 9 -20.54 -4.11 -22.54
N VAL A 10 -19.76 -4.05 -23.63
CA VAL A 10 -18.50 -4.78 -23.75
C VAL A 10 -17.55 -3.98 -24.63
N ILE A 11 -16.27 -4.00 -24.27
CA ILE A 11 -15.17 -3.51 -25.10
C ILE A 11 -14.23 -4.68 -25.34
N TYR A 12 -13.89 -4.91 -26.61
CA TYR A 12 -12.83 -5.83 -27.00
C TYR A 12 -11.70 -5.06 -27.62
N VAL A 13 -10.49 -5.32 -27.18
CA VAL A 13 -9.26 -4.78 -27.76
C VAL A 13 -8.60 -5.91 -28.54
N GLU A 14 -8.59 -5.76 -29.87
CA GLU A 14 -7.88 -6.65 -30.78
C GLU A 14 -6.60 -5.95 -31.24
N ASN A 15 -5.47 -6.65 -31.17
CA ASN A 15 -4.19 -6.15 -31.68
C ASN A 15 -3.79 -4.78 -31.12
N ALA A 16 -3.73 -4.66 -29.79
CA ALA A 16 -3.39 -3.41 -29.11
C ALA A 16 -2.05 -2.78 -29.54
N GLY A 17 -1.18 -3.54 -30.20
CA GLY A 17 0.16 -3.11 -30.56
C GLY A 17 0.92 -2.62 -29.34
N ASP A 18 1.68 -1.54 -29.52
CA ASP A 18 2.46 -0.92 -28.42
C ASP A 18 1.64 0.07 -27.56
N THR A 19 0.31 0.13 -27.74
CA THR A 19 -0.54 1.14 -27.06
C THR A 19 -0.74 0.85 -25.57
N GLY A 20 -0.48 -0.37 -25.11
CA GLY A 20 -0.72 -0.80 -23.73
C GLY A 20 -2.19 -1.07 -23.38
N PHE A 21 -3.16 -0.73 -24.24
CA PHE A 21 -4.56 -1.02 -23.99
C PHE A 21 -4.87 -2.50 -24.15
N TYR A 22 -5.68 -3.03 -23.25
CA TYR A 22 -6.22 -4.38 -23.33
C TYR A 22 -7.64 -4.43 -22.73
N SER A 23 -8.37 -5.47 -23.06
CA SER A 23 -9.65 -5.73 -22.44
C SER A 23 -9.63 -7.05 -21.66
N SER A 24 -10.27 -7.03 -20.51
CA SER A 24 -10.51 -8.22 -19.70
C SER A 24 -11.95 -8.23 -19.23
N ASP A 25 -12.64 -9.33 -19.50
CA ASP A 25 -14.08 -9.44 -19.26
C ASP A 25 -14.89 -8.23 -19.80
N GLY A 26 -14.51 -7.74 -20.98
CA GLY A 26 -15.20 -6.62 -21.63
C GLY A 26 -15.02 -5.25 -21.00
N VAL A 27 -14.11 -5.10 -20.06
CA VAL A 27 -13.70 -3.84 -19.42
C VAL A 27 -12.37 -3.40 -20.04
N LEU A 28 -12.20 -2.10 -20.25
CA LEU A 28 -11.00 -1.53 -20.84
C LEU A 28 -9.98 -1.16 -19.77
N TYR A 29 -8.78 -1.66 -19.94
CA TYR A 29 -7.62 -1.38 -19.10
C TYR A 29 -6.46 -0.84 -19.94
N TRP A 30 -5.50 -0.25 -19.24
CA TRP A 30 -4.22 0.15 -19.80
C TRP A 30 -3.08 -0.39 -18.95
N LYS A 31 -2.04 -0.91 -19.57
CA LYS A 31 -0.90 -1.51 -18.89
C LYS A 31 0.41 -1.04 -19.48
N ALA A 32 1.36 -0.61 -18.62
CA ALA A 32 2.73 -0.31 -19.01
C ALA A 32 3.69 -0.66 -17.85
N GLY A 33 4.59 -1.58 -18.07
CA GLY A 33 5.50 -2.05 -17.05
C GLY A 33 4.74 -2.60 -15.82
N LYS A 34 4.86 -1.90 -14.68
CA LYS A 34 4.15 -2.25 -13.43
C LYS A 34 2.78 -1.58 -13.28
N GLN A 35 2.44 -0.64 -14.15
CA GLN A 35 1.12 -0.01 -14.14
C GLN A 35 0.09 -0.93 -14.75
N ASN A 36 -1.08 -1.00 -14.12
CA ASN A 36 -2.26 -1.71 -14.58
C ASN A 36 -3.49 -0.89 -14.15
N ASP A 37 -4.08 -0.17 -15.08
CA ASP A 37 -5.03 0.88 -14.79
C ASP A 37 -6.41 0.55 -15.37
N LEU A 38 -7.46 0.76 -14.60
CA LEU A 38 -8.84 0.72 -15.09
C LEU A 38 -9.10 1.99 -15.90
N PHE A 39 -9.24 1.84 -17.20
CA PHE A 39 -9.48 2.97 -18.07
C PHE A 39 -10.96 3.26 -18.24
N PHE A 40 -11.79 2.23 -18.50
CA PHE A 40 -13.22 2.43 -18.67
C PHE A 40 -14.03 1.16 -18.41
N TYR A 41 -15.06 1.27 -17.58
CA TYR A 41 -16.07 0.24 -17.32
C TYR A 41 -17.34 0.55 -18.11
N PRO A 42 -17.76 -0.30 -19.06
CA PRO A 42 -18.90 0.00 -19.92
C PRO A 42 -20.20 0.23 -19.15
N PRO A 43 -20.94 1.32 -19.41
CA PRO A 43 -22.09 1.72 -18.60
C PRO A 43 -23.20 0.67 -18.48
N ALA A 44 -23.45 -0.09 -19.55
CA ALA A 44 -24.48 -1.14 -19.55
C ALA A 44 -23.90 -2.55 -19.33
N LYS A 45 -22.64 -2.66 -18.88
CA LYS A 45 -22.08 -3.94 -18.46
C LYS A 45 -22.67 -4.33 -17.12
N ASN A 46 -23.19 -5.56 -17.03
CA ASN A 46 -23.71 -6.18 -15.81
C ASN A 46 -24.60 -5.22 -14.97
N PRO A 47 -25.68 -4.67 -15.55
CA PRO A 47 -26.56 -3.75 -14.83
C PRO A 47 -27.20 -4.47 -13.62
N GLY A 48 -27.16 -3.81 -12.46
CA GLY A 48 -27.60 -4.40 -11.20
C GLY A 48 -26.66 -5.41 -10.56
N GLY A 49 -25.52 -5.75 -11.22
CA GLY A 49 -24.54 -6.71 -10.71
C GLY A 49 -23.46 -6.08 -9.83
N VAL A 50 -22.42 -6.87 -9.57
CA VAL A 50 -21.26 -6.47 -8.76
C VAL A 50 -20.02 -6.41 -9.66
N TYR A 51 -19.23 -5.36 -9.50
CA TYR A 51 -17.87 -5.28 -10.06
C TYR A 51 -16.85 -5.40 -8.94
N ASN A 52 -16.00 -6.42 -9.01
CA ASN A 52 -14.87 -6.58 -8.11
C ASN A 52 -13.64 -5.94 -8.74
N VAL A 53 -13.09 -4.94 -8.07
CA VAL A 53 -11.88 -4.25 -8.52
C VAL A 53 -10.69 -5.23 -8.44
N PRO A 54 -9.92 -5.43 -9.52
CA PRO A 54 -8.73 -6.29 -9.50
C PRO A 54 -7.70 -5.81 -8.48
N LYS A 55 -7.07 -6.74 -7.77
CA LYS A 55 -6.07 -6.43 -6.74
C LYS A 55 -4.77 -5.83 -7.28
N ASP A 56 -4.42 -6.13 -8.51
CA ASP A 56 -3.23 -5.64 -9.20
C ASP A 56 -3.45 -4.31 -9.93
N LEU A 57 -4.62 -3.70 -9.74
CA LEU A 57 -4.91 -2.40 -10.31
C LEU A 57 -4.08 -1.31 -9.63
N THR A 58 -3.48 -0.43 -10.41
CA THR A 58 -2.62 0.65 -9.90
C THR A 58 -3.30 2.02 -9.93
N CYS A 59 -4.25 2.22 -10.84
CA CYS A 59 -5.00 3.46 -10.98
C CYS A 59 -6.42 3.20 -11.49
N ILE A 60 -7.33 4.12 -11.21
CA ILE A 60 -8.66 4.22 -11.83
C ILE A 60 -8.73 5.57 -12.52
N TYR A 61 -8.90 5.54 -13.84
CA TYR A 61 -9.01 6.78 -14.61
C TYR A 61 -10.29 7.54 -14.28
N VAL A 62 -10.20 8.85 -14.41
CA VAL A 62 -11.38 9.73 -14.38
C VAL A 62 -12.37 9.26 -15.45
N PHE A 63 -13.67 9.29 -15.12
CA PHE A 63 -14.76 8.71 -15.92
C PHE A 63 -14.78 7.16 -16.05
N ALA A 64 -13.93 6.43 -15.35
CA ALA A 64 -13.91 4.97 -15.46
C ALA A 64 -15.28 4.34 -15.22
N PHE A 65 -16.07 4.87 -14.29
CA PHE A 65 -17.42 4.38 -13.98
C PHE A 65 -18.53 5.34 -14.42
N TYR A 66 -18.25 6.29 -15.29
CA TYR A 66 -19.22 7.27 -15.74
C TYR A 66 -20.46 6.60 -16.34
N GLY A 67 -21.63 6.88 -15.76
CA GLY A 67 -22.91 6.34 -16.20
C GLY A 67 -23.06 4.82 -15.99
N SER A 68 -22.18 4.18 -15.26
CA SER A 68 -22.27 2.76 -14.96
C SER A 68 -23.54 2.41 -14.20
N LYS A 69 -24.20 1.33 -14.65
CA LYS A 69 -25.42 0.77 -14.04
C LYS A 69 -25.14 -0.43 -13.13
N VAL A 70 -23.88 -0.67 -12.80
CA VAL A 70 -23.53 -1.69 -11.80
C VAL A 70 -24.11 -1.29 -10.44
N ASN A 71 -24.57 -2.28 -9.67
CA ASN A 71 -25.16 -2.01 -8.36
C ASN A 71 -24.13 -1.84 -7.24
N LYS A 72 -23.00 -2.54 -7.35
CA LYS A 72 -21.96 -2.51 -6.34
C LYS A 72 -20.56 -2.58 -6.96
N ILE A 73 -19.65 -1.76 -6.44
CA ILE A 73 -18.22 -1.80 -6.74
C ILE A 73 -17.51 -2.23 -5.45
N VAL A 74 -16.73 -3.32 -5.50
CA VAL A 74 -16.05 -3.89 -4.34
C VAL A 74 -14.55 -3.76 -4.53
N PHE A 75 -13.93 -2.99 -3.65
CA PHE A 75 -12.48 -2.89 -3.61
C PHE A 75 -11.87 -4.07 -2.85
N PRO A 76 -10.73 -4.61 -3.31
CA PRO A 76 -10.06 -5.72 -2.64
C PRO A 76 -9.50 -5.29 -1.29
N GLU A 77 -9.15 -6.27 -0.45
CA GLU A 77 -8.53 -6.06 0.83
C GLU A 77 -7.05 -5.64 0.69
N ASP A 78 -6.36 -6.26 -0.24
CA ASP A 78 -4.94 -6.09 -0.51
C ASP A 78 -4.66 -5.02 -1.57
N ILE A 79 -5.30 -3.86 -1.42
CA ILE A 79 -5.05 -2.72 -2.30
C ILE A 79 -3.61 -2.24 -2.11
N THR A 80 -2.76 -2.53 -3.08
CA THR A 80 -1.38 -2.03 -3.12
C THR A 80 -1.23 -0.82 -4.05
N GLY A 81 -2.24 -0.57 -4.87
CA GLY A 81 -2.27 0.51 -5.85
C GLY A 81 -2.55 1.87 -5.21
N ARG A 82 -2.01 2.90 -5.81
CA ARG A 82 -2.35 4.28 -5.53
C ARG A 82 -3.49 4.66 -6.46
N TYR A 83 -4.71 4.60 -6.00
CA TYR A 83 -5.85 5.07 -6.77
C TYR A 83 -5.85 6.58 -6.76
N TYR A 84 -5.30 7.21 -7.77
CA TYR A 84 -5.37 8.65 -7.94
C TYR A 84 -6.00 8.99 -9.30
N GLN A 85 -6.72 10.09 -9.30
CA GLN A 85 -7.11 10.74 -10.55
C GLN A 85 -5.92 11.52 -11.07
N ASP A 86 -5.58 11.34 -12.32
CA ASP A 86 -4.73 12.29 -13.00
C ASP A 86 -5.56 13.52 -13.38
N ARG A 87 -5.58 14.49 -12.48
CA ARG A 87 -6.32 15.74 -12.70
C ARG A 87 -5.64 16.66 -13.71
N GLU A 88 -4.33 16.57 -13.85
CA GLU A 88 -3.56 17.51 -14.65
C GLU A 88 -3.66 17.22 -16.14
N SER A 89 -3.72 15.97 -16.52
CA SER A 89 -3.76 15.59 -17.94
C SER A 89 -5.12 15.78 -18.62
N LEU A 90 -6.20 15.92 -17.88
CA LEU A 90 -7.57 15.94 -18.43
C LEU A 90 -8.22 17.31 -18.49
N GLY A 91 -7.71 18.30 -17.75
CA GLY A 91 -8.27 19.66 -17.71
C GLY A 91 -8.31 20.37 -19.05
N SER A 92 -7.50 19.94 -20.02
CA SER A 92 -7.42 20.55 -21.35
C SER A 92 -8.22 19.83 -22.45
N TRP A 93 -8.67 18.59 -22.21
CA TRP A 93 -9.24 17.73 -23.27
C TRP A 93 -10.77 17.71 -23.30
N TYR A 94 -11.45 18.08 -22.22
CA TYR A 94 -12.90 18.04 -22.11
C TYR A 94 -13.48 19.39 -21.76
N THR A 95 -14.50 19.81 -22.51
CA THR A 95 -15.21 21.05 -22.31
C THR A 95 -16.63 20.79 -21.80
N THR A 96 -17.31 21.82 -21.27
CA THR A 96 -18.74 21.76 -20.94
C THR A 96 -19.63 21.40 -22.12
N LYS A 97 -19.15 21.61 -23.35
CA LYS A 97 -19.85 21.25 -24.56
C LYS A 97 -19.86 19.74 -24.76
N ASP A 98 -18.81 19.04 -24.29
CA ASP A 98 -18.71 17.58 -24.42
C ASP A 98 -19.58 16.87 -23.38
N PHE A 99 -19.79 17.51 -22.21
CA PHE A 99 -20.56 16.98 -21.08
C PHE A 99 -21.46 18.06 -20.50
N PRO A 100 -22.54 18.47 -21.22
CA PRO A 100 -23.41 19.55 -20.77
C PRO A 100 -24.19 19.22 -19.48
N GLU A 101 -24.36 17.94 -19.17
CA GLU A 101 -24.99 17.46 -17.96
C GLU A 101 -24.11 17.58 -16.70
N LEU A 102 -22.83 17.86 -16.86
CA LEU A 102 -21.90 18.05 -15.76
C LEU A 102 -21.61 19.54 -15.57
N THR A 103 -21.85 20.04 -14.39
CA THR A 103 -21.66 21.45 -14.04
C THR A 103 -20.56 21.61 -12.98
N GLY A 104 -19.80 22.71 -13.07
CA GLY A 104 -18.85 23.09 -12.03
C GLY A 104 -17.70 22.11 -11.83
N LYS A 105 -17.43 21.75 -10.58
CA LYS A 105 -16.35 20.84 -10.17
C LYS A 105 -16.62 19.38 -10.54
N ASP A 106 -17.88 19.04 -10.81
CA ASP A 106 -18.35 17.66 -10.98
C ASP A 106 -17.99 17.03 -12.33
N ARG A 107 -17.36 17.79 -13.22
CA ARG A 107 -17.08 17.37 -14.60
C ARG A 107 -16.10 16.23 -14.76
N PHE A 108 -15.25 16.01 -13.79
CA PHE A 108 -14.07 15.17 -13.94
C PHE A 108 -14.03 14.00 -12.95
N TYR A 109 -15.16 13.61 -12.38
CA TYR A 109 -15.20 12.59 -11.37
C TYR A 109 -15.51 11.21 -11.94
N LEU A 110 -14.79 10.19 -11.46
CA LEU A 110 -14.91 8.81 -11.95
C LEU A 110 -16.28 8.17 -11.68
N GLY A 111 -16.98 8.64 -10.66
CA GLY A 111 -18.27 8.10 -10.22
C GLY A 111 -19.50 8.87 -10.71
N ASN A 112 -19.33 9.90 -11.53
CA ASN A 112 -20.47 10.70 -12.00
C ASN A 112 -21.49 9.84 -12.74
N LEU A 113 -22.76 10.09 -12.46
CA LEU A 113 -23.89 9.30 -12.94
C LEU A 113 -23.83 7.79 -12.59
N CYS A 114 -22.96 7.39 -11.67
CA CYS A 114 -22.90 6.05 -11.14
C CYS A 114 -23.57 5.99 -9.77
N THR A 115 -24.62 5.18 -9.64
CA THR A 115 -25.38 5.01 -8.39
C THR A 115 -24.95 3.79 -7.58
N ALA A 116 -23.85 3.13 -7.97
CA ALA A 116 -23.34 1.94 -7.31
C ALA A 116 -23.00 2.19 -5.85
N LYS A 117 -23.26 1.21 -5.00
CA LYS A 117 -22.64 1.15 -3.67
C LYS A 117 -21.15 0.84 -3.82
N VAL A 118 -20.32 1.56 -3.10
CA VAL A 118 -18.87 1.35 -3.11
C VAL A 118 -18.44 0.72 -1.81
N SER A 119 -18.00 -0.53 -1.88
CA SER A 119 -17.63 -1.32 -0.70
C SER A 119 -16.12 -1.33 -0.55
N VAL A 120 -15.63 -0.78 0.55
CA VAL A 120 -14.22 -0.67 0.90
C VAL A 120 -13.96 -1.21 2.31
N ILE A 121 -12.72 -1.55 2.61
CA ILE A 121 -12.31 -1.89 3.96
C ILE A 121 -11.74 -0.63 4.61
N LYS A 122 -12.32 -0.24 5.74
CA LYS A 122 -11.86 0.92 6.52
C LYS A 122 -10.38 0.76 6.87
N GLY A 123 -9.59 1.79 6.62
CA GLY A 123 -8.16 1.79 6.92
C GLY A 123 -7.26 1.20 5.84
N THR A 124 -7.82 0.72 4.69
CA THR A 124 -7.04 0.29 3.53
C THR A 124 -7.06 1.34 2.41
N GLY A 125 -6.05 1.34 1.58
CA GLY A 125 -6.03 1.81 0.19
C GLY A 125 -6.02 3.31 -0.11
N ALA A 126 -6.49 4.21 0.73
CA ALA A 126 -6.63 5.62 0.35
C ALA A 126 -5.35 6.47 0.49
N THR A 127 -4.22 5.88 0.81
CA THR A 127 -2.94 6.59 0.94
C THR A 127 -2.25 6.81 -0.40
N SER A 128 -2.93 7.45 -1.36
CA SER A 128 -2.18 8.20 -2.36
C SER A 128 -1.59 9.41 -1.63
N GLY A 129 -0.45 9.94 -2.04
CA GLY A 129 0.12 11.13 -1.40
C GLY A 129 -0.80 12.37 -1.36
N TRP A 130 -2.04 12.26 -1.87
CA TRP A 130 -3.07 13.28 -1.96
C TRP A 130 -4.25 13.06 -1.00
N TYR A 131 -4.49 11.81 -0.56
CA TYR A 131 -5.61 11.48 0.32
C TYR A 131 -5.12 10.72 1.54
N THR A 132 -5.57 11.11 2.70
CA THR A 132 -5.21 10.47 3.98
C THR A 132 -6.21 9.37 4.36
N ASN A 133 -7.38 9.37 3.76
CA ASN A 133 -8.44 8.41 4.03
C ASN A 133 -9.43 8.29 2.87
N TRP A 134 -10.29 7.26 2.92
CA TRP A 134 -11.31 7.01 1.92
C TRP A 134 -12.34 8.14 1.78
N SER A 135 -12.66 8.86 2.86
CA SER A 135 -13.66 9.93 2.80
C SER A 135 -13.18 11.07 1.91
N GLU A 136 -11.93 11.51 2.07
CA GLU A 136 -11.32 12.52 1.19
C GLU A 136 -11.26 12.05 -0.27
N TRP A 137 -10.93 10.77 -0.48
CA TRP A 137 -10.88 10.20 -1.83
C TRP A 137 -12.27 10.20 -2.48
N PHE A 138 -13.33 9.86 -1.74
CA PHE A 138 -14.70 9.83 -2.28
C PHE A 138 -15.27 11.23 -2.53
N GLU A 139 -14.96 12.22 -1.70
CA GLU A 139 -15.34 13.61 -1.94
C GLU A 139 -14.83 14.11 -3.29
N ASP A 140 -13.66 13.64 -3.70
CA ASP A 140 -13.02 14.04 -4.94
C ASP A 140 -13.37 13.17 -6.16
N THR A 141 -14.05 12.06 -5.98
CA THR A 141 -14.28 11.07 -7.07
C THR A 141 -15.71 11.10 -7.63
N GLY A 142 -16.58 11.95 -7.10
CA GLY A 142 -17.97 12.07 -7.54
C GLY A 142 -18.89 10.94 -7.06
N PHE A 143 -18.42 10.06 -6.16
CA PHE A 143 -19.28 9.19 -5.39
C PHE A 143 -19.78 9.94 -4.15
N SER A 144 -21.06 9.87 -3.88
CA SER A 144 -21.64 10.41 -2.65
C SER A 144 -21.20 9.55 -1.46
N VAL A 145 -20.97 10.19 -0.30
CA VAL A 145 -20.64 9.49 0.96
C VAL A 145 -21.72 8.45 1.32
N SER A 146 -22.97 8.70 0.95
CA SER A 146 -24.08 7.75 1.13
C SER A 146 -23.97 6.47 0.31
N GLN A 147 -23.12 6.45 -0.71
CA GLN A 147 -22.84 5.26 -1.52
C GLN A 147 -21.73 4.40 -0.92
N VAL A 148 -20.97 4.91 0.05
CA VAL A 148 -19.85 4.19 0.64
C VAL A 148 -20.29 3.23 1.72
N GLU A 149 -19.85 1.99 1.60
CA GLU A 149 -20.06 0.91 2.58
C GLU A 149 -18.70 0.46 3.11
N PHE A 150 -18.46 0.70 4.39
CA PHE A 150 -17.27 0.17 5.05
C PHE A 150 -17.50 -1.25 5.53
N ARG A 151 -16.63 -2.17 5.16
CA ARG A 151 -16.66 -3.57 5.61
C ARG A 151 -15.42 -3.92 6.41
N THR A 152 -15.53 -4.98 7.19
CA THR A 152 -14.39 -5.60 7.88
C THR A 152 -13.65 -6.51 6.90
N GLY A 153 -12.32 -6.47 6.97
CA GLY A 153 -11.46 -7.38 6.23
C GLY A 153 -11.22 -8.70 6.95
N SER A 154 -10.32 -9.49 6.41
CA SER A 154 -9.92 -10.79 6.96
C SER A 154 -9.05 -10.63 8.19
N THR A 155 -9.01 -11.68 9.02
CA THR A 155 -8.03 -11.80 10.11
C THR A 155 -6.81 -12.58 9.62
N HIS A 156 -5.64 -12.03 9.83
CA HIS A 156 -4.36 -12.58 9.42
C HIS A 156 -3.47 -12.86 10.63
N THR A 157 -2.56 -13.81 10.48
CA THR A 157 -1.60 -14.18 11.52
C THR A 157 -0.33 -13.35 11.45
N ILE A 158 0.25 -13.11 12.62
CA ILE A 158 1.59 -12.53 12.77
C ILE A 158 2.47 -13.57 13.47
N SER A 159 3.57 -13.93 12.84
CA SER A 159 4.56 -14.87 13.36
C SER A 159 5.89 -14.16 13.59
N TYR A 160 6.69 -14.68 14.53
CA TYR A 160 7.96 -14.08 14.90
C TYR A 160 9.08 -15.11 14.82
N ASN A 161 10.06 -14.87 13.96
CA ASN A 161 11.35 -15.56 14.01
C ASN A 161 12.30 -14.77 14.90
N LEU A 162 12.50 -15.24 16.09
CA LEU A 162 13.26 -14.54 17.13
C LEU A 162 14.76 -14.82 17.07
N ASN A 163 15.22 -15.73 16.19
CA ASN A 163 16.63 -16.11 16.08
C ASN A 163 17.27 -16.39 17.46
N GLY A 164 16.58 -17.15 18.33
CA GLY A 164 17.05 -17.50 19.67
C GLY A 164 16.74 -16.46 20.75
N GLY A 165 15.93 -15.45 20.48
CA GLY A 165 15.41 -14.51 21.46
C GLY A 165 14.07 -14.95 22.06
N ILE A 166 13.53 -14.10 22.94
CA ILE A 166 12.23 -14.24 23.58
C ILE A 166 11.40 -13.03 23.19
N ASN A 167 10.16 -13.26 22.69
CA ASN A 167 9.28 -12.19 22.26
C ASN A 167 8.71 -11.42 23.46
N ASP A 168 8.39 -10.15 23.22
CA ASP A 168 7.59 -9.40 24.16
C ASP A 168 6.12 -9.89 24.05
N PRO A 169 5.45 -10.22 25.17
CA PRO A 169 4.07 -10.71 25.17
C PRO A 169 3.05 -9.68 24.67
N ALA A 170 3.40 -8.40 24.63
CA ALA A 170 2.55 -7.35 24.06
C ALA A 170 2.58 -7.31 22.52
N ASN A 171 3.47 -8.05 21.88
CA ASN A 171 3.48 -8.15 20.41
C ASN A 171 2.28 -8.98 19.93
N PRO A 172 1.44 -8.45 19.03
CA PRO A 172 0.23 -9.14 18.59
C PRO A 172 0.54 -10.38 17.75
N VAL A 173 -0.26 -11.43 17.87
CA VAL A 173 -0.15 -12.66 17.07
C VAL A 173 -1.11 -12.71 15.88
N SER A 174 -2.00 -11.71 15.78
CA SER A 174 -2.94 -11.57 14.67
C SER A 174 -3.39 -10.13 14.54
N TYR A 175 -3.98 -9.80 13.40
CA TYR A 175 -4.66 -8.53 13.15
C TYR A 175 -5.83 -8.74 12.19
N THR A 176 -6.84 -7.86 12.29
CA THR A 176 -7.98 -7.84 11.36
C THR A 176 -7.92 -6.55 10.55
N VAL A 177 -7.91 -6.67 9.24
CA VAL A 177 -7.84 -5.51 8.33
C VAL A 177 -9.03 -4.59 8.55
N GLY A 178 -8.74 -3.30 8.73
CA GLY A 178 -9.76 -2.28 8.98
C GLY A 178 -10.37 -2.25 10.40
N VAL A 179 -9.93 -3.15 11.29
CA VAL A 179 -10.40 -3.21 12.70
C VAL A 179 -9.27 -2.99 13.68
N THR A 180 -8.16 -3.72 13.51
CA THR A 180 -7.03 -3.61 14.43
C THR A 180 -6.39 -2.24 14.31
N ALA A 181 -6.32 -1.52 15.42
CA ALA A 181 -5.63 -0.24 15.50
C ALA A 181 -4.13 -0.42 15.22
N PRO A 182 -3.45 0.61 14.71
CA PRO A 182 -2.00 0.57 14.56
C PRO A 182 -1.30 0.21 15.87
N PHE A 183 -0.30 -0.66 15.79
CA PHE A 183 0.50 -1.07 16.94
C PHE A 183 1.98 -0.90 16.64
N THR A 184 2.77 -0.73 17.68
CA THR A 184 4.24 -0.68 17.59
C THR A 184 4.81 -1.97 18.14
N LEU A 185 5.62 -2.67 17.32
CA LEU A 185 6.32 -3.87 17.77
C LEU A 185 7.28 -3.54 18.91
N LYS A 186 7.16 -4.26 20.00
CA LYS A 186 8.09 -4.22 21.13
C LYS A 186 9.35 -5.01 20.79
N ASN A 187 10.47 -4.56 21.35
CA ASN A 187 11.75 -5.23 21.14
C ASN A 187 11.78 -6.55 21.89
N PRO A 188 12.20 -7.64 21.28
CA PRO A 188 12.44 -8.91 21.95
C PRO A 188 13.74 -8.83 22.77
N VAL A 189 13.97 -9.83 23.60
CA VAL A 189 15.20 -9.93 24.41
C VAL A 189 15.98 -11.20 24.05
N ARG A 190 17.32 -11.12 24.11
CA ARG A 190 18.22 -12.25 23.90
C ARG A 190 19.48 -12.07 24.73
N ASN A 191 19.79 -13.06 25.57
CA ASN A 191 20.96 -13.00 26.42
C ASN A 191 22.27 -12.93 25.61
N GLY A 192 23.14 -11.96 25.92
CA GLY A 192 24.40 -11.74 25.22
C GLY A 192 24.29 -11.05 23.87
N TYR A 193 23.11 -10.51 23.53
CA TYR A 193 22.87 -9.80 22.28
C TYR A 193 22.08 -8.52 22.51
N THR A 194 22.29 -7.56 21.63
CA THR A 194 21.50 -6.32 21.51
C THR A 194 20.56 -6.42 20.33
N PHE A 195 19.28 -6.09 20.54
CA PHE A 195 18.32 -6.03 19.45
C PHE A 195 18.62 -4.85 18.53
N VAL A 196 18.69 -5.11 17.22
CA VAL A 196 18.98 -4.07 16.21
C VAL A 196 17.70 -3.58 15.54
N LYS A 197 16.88 -4.51 15.01
CA LYS A 197 15.66 -4.15 14.28
C LYS A 197 14.81 -5.39 14.00
N TRP A 198 13.56 -5.13 13.66
CA TRP A 198 12.72 -6.07 12.95
C TRP A 198 12.90 -5.93 11.43
N VAL A 199 12.87 -7.04 10.71
CA VAL A 199 12.71 -7.09 9.26
C VAL A 199 11.54 -8.01 8.89
N ASP A 200 10.93 -7.79 7.71
CA ASP A 200 9.92 -8.69 7.18
C ASP A 200 10.56 -9.92 6.51
N GLN A 201 9.72 -10.81 6.00
CA GLN A 201 10.14 -12.02 5.30
C GLN A 201 10.96 -11.75 4.02
N ASN A 202 10.94 -10.53 3.48
CA ASN A 202 11.71 -10.10 2.32
C ASN A 202 13.01 -9.37 2.72
N GLY A 203 13.27 -9.23 4.04
CA GLY A 203 14.45 -8.56 4.57
C GLY A 203 14.32 -7.04 4.67
N TYR A 204 13.15 -6.46 4.37
CA TYR A 204 12.93 -5.03 4.53
C TYR A 204 12.72 -4.65 5.99
N ARG A 205 13.26 -3.50 6.37
CA ARG A 205 13.06 -2.97 7.72
C ARG A 205 11.59 -2.67 7.97
N VAL A 206 11.04 -3.26 9.02
CA VAL A 206 9.69 -2.98 9.48
C VAL A 206 9.62 -1.58 10.09
N LYS A 207 8.65 -0.79 9.67
CA LYS A 207 8.38 0.52 10.28
C LYS A 207 7.85 0.34 11.70
N ALA A 208 8.08 1.32 12.55
CA ALA A 208 7.72 1.25 13.96
C ALA A 208 6.21 1.10 14.23
N THR A 209 5.36 1.36 13.24
CA THR A 209 3.90 1.33 13.39
C THR A 209 3.28 0.46 12.30
N GLU A 210 2.56 -0.56 12.70
CA GLU A 210 1.83 -1.50 11.83
C GLU A 210 0.36 -1.60 12.33
N PRO A 211 -0.64 -1.98 11.53
CA PRO A 211 -0.66 -2.39 10.14
C PRO A 211 -1.42 -1.40 9.24
N TYR A 212 -0.80 -0.37 8.72
CA TYR A 212 -1.45 0.45 7.69
C TYR A 212 -1.25 -0.17 6.29
N GLY A 213 -2.37 -0.52 5.64
CA GLY A 213 -2.37 -1.03 4.27
C GLY A 213 -1.79 -2.42 4.10
N LEU A 214 -1.68 -3.20 5.18
CA LEU A 214 -1.21 -4.57 5.14
C LEU A 214 -2.35 -5.54 4.88
N SER A 215 -2.10 -6.55 4.06
CA SER A 215 -2.97 -7.72 3.88
C SER A 215 -2.12 -8.98 3.83
N GLY A 216 -2.64 -10.06 4.37
CA GLY A 216 -1.96 -11.35 4.44
C GLY A 216 -1.25 -11.63 5.75
N ASN A 217 -0.66 -12.81 5.85
CA ASN A 217 0.09 -13.22 7.02
C ASN A 217 1.49 -12.62 7.00
N PHE A 218 1.99 -12.22 8.18
CA PHE A 218 3.32 -11.64 8.35
C PHE A 218 4.25 -12.54 9.13
N VAL A 219 5.53 -12.49 8.76
CA VAL A 219 6.62 -13.04 9.55
C VAL A 219 7.61 -11.92 9.85
N TYR A 220 7.75 -11.55 11.11
CA TYR A 220 8.77 -10.61 11.56
C TYR A 220 9.99 -11.35 12.07
N ILE A 221 11.16 -10.93 11.63
CA ILE A 221 12.44 -11.55 11.94
C ILE A 221 13.27 -10.59 12.77
N ALA A 222 13.68 -11.02 13.96
CA ALA A 222 14.56 -10.23 14.84
C ALA A 222 16.00 -10.29 14.36
N ILE A 223 16.61 -9.13 14.21
CA ILE A 223 18.03 -8.97 13.90
C ILE A 223 18.80 -8.55 15.15
N TRP A 224 19.89 -9.24 15.42
CA TRP A 224 20.69 -9.12 16.63
C TRP A 224 22.14 -8.79 16.33
N GLU A 225 22.76 -8.04 17.24
CA GLU A 225 24.20 -7.84 17.32
C GLU A 225 24.73 -8.52 18.59
N LYS A 226 25.79 -9.29 18.47
CA LYS A 226 26.42 -9.92 19.63
C LYS A 226 27.13 -8.87 20.48
N ASN A 227 26.86 -8.88 21.79
CA ASN A 227 27.54 -7.97 22.70
C ASN A 227 29.02 -8.29 22.75
N SER A 228 29.86 -7.31 22.52
CA SER A 228 31.30 -7.44 22.70
C SER A 228 31.58 -7.61 24.18
N THR A 229 32.06 -8.76 24.60
CA THR A 229 32.72 -8.92 25.90
C THR A 229 34.07 -8.21 25.79
N THR A 230 34.17 -6.98 26.24
CA THR A 230 35.48 -6.34 26.46
C THR A 230 36.07 -7.06 27.65
N THR A 231 36.86 -8.09 27.42
CA THR A 231 37.76 -8.61 28.42
C THR A 231 38.79 -7.51 28.58
N ASN A 232 38.71 -6.74 29.66
CA ASN A 232 39.83 -5.90 30.09
C ASN A 232 40.96 -6.86 30.45
N VAL A 233 41.82 -7.17 29.49
CA VAL A 233 43.07 -7.78 29.74
C VAL A 233 43.93 -6.69 30.41
N THR A 234 43.93 -6.69 31.72
CA THR A 234 44.91 -5.92 32.49
C THR A 234 46.26 -6.56 32.19
N SER A 235 46.92 -6.10 31.15
CA SER A 235 48.30 -6.45 30.85
C SER A 235 49.16 -5.82 31.97
N SER A 236 49.45 -6.64 32.97
CA SER A 236 50.56 -6.33 33.87
C SER A 236 51.84 -6.50 33.08
N GLN A 237 52.26 -5.46 32.37
CA GLN A 237 53.59 -5.41 31.78
C GLN A 237 54.62 -5.43 32.90
N PRO A 238 55.57 -6.37 32.90
CA PRO A 238 56.68 -6.32 33.84
C PRO A 238 57.47 -5.04 33.58
N LYS A 239 57.64 -4.22 34.63
CA LYS A 239 58.41 -2.99 34.60
C LYS A 239 59.88 -3.39 34.44
N LEU A 240 60.44 -3.23 33.24
CA LEU A 240 61.90 -3.41 33.02
C LEU A 240 62.66 -2.24 33.69
N THR A 241 63.31 -2.50 34.83
CA THR A 241 64.20 -1.52 35.47
C THR A 241 65.59 -1.71 34.91
N ILE A 242 66.04 -0.81 34.04
CA ILE A 242 67.42 -0.79 33.55
C ILE A 242 68.22 0.00 34.55
N THR A 243 69.04 -0.68 35.33
CA THR A 243 70.04 -0.07 36.21
C THR A 243 71.31 0.16 35.40
N GLY A 244 71.47 1.38 34.90
CA GLY A 244 72.67 1.79 34.19
C GLY A 244 73.79 2.11 35.17
N THR A 245 74.85 1.31 35.14
CA THR A 245 76.14 1.68 35.80
C THR A 245 76.91 2.64 34.87
N THR A 246 77.05 3.89 35.25
CA THR A 246 77.85 4.85 34.57
C THR A 246 79.33 4.48 34.80
N ARG A 247 80.03 4.03 33.76
CA ARG A 247 81.45 3.84 33.75
C ARG A 247 82.07 5.22 33.47
N LYS A 248 82.80 5.78 34.47
CA LYS A 248 83.71 6.95 34.26
C LYS A 248 84.83 6.48 33.39
N VAL A 249 85.07 7.10 32.25
CA VAL A 249 86.27 7.01 31.48
C VAL A 249 87.20 8.12 32.02
N ALA A 250 88.31 7.70 32.62
CA ALA A 250 89.38 8.65 32.99
C ALA A 250 90.15 9.06 31.74
N ALA A 251 90.55 10.34 31.73
CA ALA A 251 91.36 10.97 30.68
C ALA A 251 92.80 10.46 30.67
#